data_86773b85aa86e3c368b769a7ae8b970a
#
_entry.id   86773b85aa86e3c368b769a7ae8b970a
#
_cell.length_a   1.000
_cell.length_b   1.000
_cell.length_c   1.000
_cell.angle_alpha   90.00
_cell.angle_beta   90.00
_cell.angle_gamma   90.00
#
_symmetry.space_group_name_H-M   'P 1'
#
loop_
_entity.id
_entity.type
_entity.pdbx_description
1 polymer ?
#
loop_
_entity_poly.entity_id
_entity_poly.type
_entity_poly.pdbx_seq_one_letter_code
_entity_poly.pdbx_strand_id
1 'polypeptide(L)'
;MPVLVLVKEENMTIKCETLRAKDGHPVPVLRSERGVRHLGSLYSGRYAAFVWGKKWLSDRTENLILFGMGDCQILLEAADKVPGKVLVLEPEDKVYQAMKSSNLYKKAVKNKRIHIFSMAELPALEKEVKDLLDDDWVERTMLSMHPGYVGWYEDELARLQQICQTVCDDITFMRAPLKRFMAAMISNQIQNFRIMEQGVPLARLKKDWDPDIPVILVSAGPSLEKNIEELKRVEQRALIWCVDAALPTMLAHDIVPDLVASVDAGKDLACFADPRSKEIPVLASSNTRTEFLTSNQAPKIWGYDHEQIRMMQKRAGIPEAQVPYYLGVSTAMYASAVELGAKKLILIGQDLAFADSGASHVAGRDESAYPVEKIETEGYYGGTVWSRMDWMEFKKWFEKMMDRYPGVKVINATEGGVHLEGSTRETLKQVCDALPSKKHAFRNRLESADNQIHPEEGMKMEEQMYLSLIHISEPTRQEAIS
;
A
#
# COMPACT_ATOMS: atom_id res chain seq x y z
N MET A 1 10.62 -16.73 -33.97
CA MET A 1 11.12 -16.51 -32.59
C MET A 1 11.80 -17.79 -32.13
N PRO A 2 13.09 -17.80 -31.83
CA PRO A 2 13.73 -19.00 -31.29
C PRO A 2 13.36 -19.14 -29.82
N VAL A 3 12.85 -20.31 -29.48
CA VAL A 3 12.63 -20.78 -28.11
C VAL A 3 14.01 -20.89 -27.44
N LEU A 4 14.32 -20.05 -26.47
CA LEU A 4 15.46 -20.23 -25.60
C LEU A 4 15.18 -21.46 -24.72
N VAL A 5 15.80 -22.57 -25.07
CA VAL A 5 15.88 -23.75 -24.19
C VAL A 5 16.80 -23.34 -23.04
N LEU A 6 16.23 -23.12 -21.86
CA LEU A 6 16.99 -23.02 -20.62
C LEU A 6 17.67 -24.37 -20.39
N VAL A 7 18.95 -24.44 -20.73
CA VAL A 7 19.85 -25.52 -20.30
C VAL A 7 19.97 -25.37 -18.77
N LYS A 8 19.43 -26.31 -18.00
CA LYS A 8 19.72 -26.44 -16.57
C LYS A 8 21.24 -26.51 -16.44
N GLU A 9 21.86 -25.48 -15.86
CA GLU A 9 23.28 -25.55 -15.51
C GLU A 9 23.46 -26.68 -14.50
N GLU A 10 24.35 -27.63 -14.85
CA GLU A 10 24.81 -28.67 -13.96
C GLU A 10 25.39 -28.03 -12.70
N ASN A 11 25.10 -28.59 -11.51
CA ASN A 11 25.56 -28.13 -10.21
C ASN A 11 27.09 -27.99 -10.23
N MET A 12 27.58 -26.78 -10.44
CA MET A 12 29.01 -26.47 -10.47
C MET A 12 29.63 -26.74 -9.10
N THR A 13 30.60 -27.65 -9.02
CA THR A 13 31.28 -27.92 -7.74
C THR A 13 32.24 -26.79 -7.40
N ILE A 14 31.78 -25.87 -6.54
CA ILE A 14 32.62 -24.78 -6.03
C ILE A 14 33.35 -25.23 -4.76
N LYS A 15 34.69 -25.03 -4.72
CA LYS A 15 35.50 -25.20 -3.51
C LYS A 15 35.85 -23.82 -2.96
N CYS A 16 35.71 -23.65 -1.66
CA CYS A 16 36.12 -22.44 -0.96
C CYS A 16 37.31 -22.74 -0.06
N GLU A 17 38.37 -21.99 -0.19
CA GLU A 17 39.53 -21.97 0.70
C GLU A 17 39.78 -20.56 1.22
N THR A 18 40.55 -20.45 2.30
CA THR A 18 40.91 -19.15 2.86
C THR A 18 42.41 -18.96 2.78
N LEU A 19 42.85 -17.93 2.06
CA LEU A 19 44.26 -17.51 2.02
C LEU A 19 44.48 -16.35 3.01
N ARG A 20 45.74 -16.13 3.38
CA ARG A 20 46.12 -14.94 4.16
C ARG A 20 46.74 -13.90 3.23
N ALA A 21 46.21 -12.68 3.27
CA ALA A 21 46.81 -11.54 2.59
C ALA A 21 48.14 -11.12 3.26
N LYS A 22 48.89 -10.25 2.60
CA LYS A 22 50.17 -9.74 3.13
C LYS A 22 50.02 -8.97 4.45
N ASP A 23 48.89 -8.32 4.63
CA ASP A 23 48.54 -7.61 5.87
C ASP A 23 47.87 -8.54 6.95
N GLY A 24 47.85 -9.86 6.68
CA GLY A 24 47.43 -10.89 7.63
C GLY A 24 45.95 -11.19 7.70
N HIS A 25 45.06 -10.46 6.99
CA HIS A 25 43.65 -10.75 7.01
C HIS A 25 43.28 -11.98 6.16
N PRO A 26 42.17 -12.68 6.47
CA PRO A 26 41.70 -13.81 5.70
C PRO A 26 41.00 -13.35 4.43
N VAL A 27 41.30 -13.99 3.29
CA VAL A 27 40.67 -13.76 2.00
C VAL A 27 40.07 -15.06 1.51
N PRO A 28 38.72 -15.14 1.35
CA PRO A 28 38.11 -16.31 0.73
C PRO A 28 38.47 -16.40 -0.74
N VAL A 29 38.73 -17.63 -1.19
CA VAL A 29 39.06 -17.91 -2.59
C VAL A 29 38.15 -19.02 -3.08
N LEU A 30 37.46 -18.77 -4.15
CA LEU A 30 36.60 -19.73 -4.84
C LEU A 30 37.36 -20.40 -5.98
N ARG A 31 37.22 -21.72 -6.10
CA ARG A 31 37.77 -22.51 -7.20
C ARG A 31 36.67 -23.36 -7.83
N SER A 32 36.58 -23.31 -9.12
CA SER A 32 35.71 -24.14 -9.94
C SER A 32 36.34 -24.40 -11.30
N GLU A 33 35.64 -25.09 -12.17
CA GLU A 33 36.03 -25.28 -13.57
C GLU A 33 36.10 -23.94 -14.33
N ARG A 34 35.37 -22.92 -13.88
CA ARG A 34 35.41 -21.54 -14.43
C ARG A 34 36.66 -20.77 -14.00
N GLY A 35 37.49 -21.31 -13.14
CA GLY A 35 38.76 -20.70 -12.69
C GLY A 35 38.81 -20.40 -11.19
N VAL A 36 39.61 -19.40 -10.84
CA VAL A 36 39.87 -19.01 -9.45
C VAL A 36 39.42 -17.57 -9.24
N ARG A 37 38.73 -17.28 -8.14
CA ARG A 37 38.31 -15.95 -7.72
C ARG A 37 38.75 -15.65 -6.31
N HIS A 38 39.46 -14.57 -6.13
CA HIS A 38 39.79 -14.01 -4.82
C HIS A 38 38.68 -13.02 -4.39
N LEU A 39 38.09 -13.28 -3.25
CA LEU A 39 37.01 -12.42 -2.72
C LEU A 39 37.55 -11.34 -1.77
N GLY A 40 38.67 -10.78 -2.13
CA GLY A 40 39.40 -9.73 -1.45
C GLY A 40 40.81 -9.58 -2.01
N SER A 41 41.51 -8.57 -1.56
CA SER A 41 42.89 -8.29 -1.99
C SER A 41 43.90 -9.16 -1.21
N LEU A 42 44.80 -9.87 -1.90
CA LEU A 42 45.90 -10.60 -1.26
C LEU A 42 47.03 -9.67 -0.78
N TYR A 43 46.96 -8.37 -1.04
CA TYR A 43 47.97 -7.40 -0.60
C TYR A 43 47.47 -6.55 0.58
N SER A 44 46.42 -5.79 0.36
CA SER A 44 45.78 -4.97 1.39
C SER A 44 44.29 -4.87 1.12
N GLY A 45 43.48 -5.54 1.93
CA GLY A 45 42.02 -5.52 1.83
C GLY A 45 41.45 -4.14 2.12
N ARG A 46 42.02 -3.46 3.12
CA ARG A 46 41.59 -2.10 3.49
C ARG A 46 41.80 -1.08 2.37
N TYR A 47 42.93 -1.15 1.67
CA TYR A 47 43.19 -0.24 0.55
C TYR A 47 42.28 -0.55 -0.63
N ALA A 48 42.07 -1.84 -0.95
CA ALA A 48 41.14 -2.22 -2.02
C ALA A 48 39.72 -1.76 -1.74
N ALA A 49 39.24 -1.90 -0.51
CA ALA A 49 37.94 -1.42 -0.06
C ALA A 49 37.81 0.11 -0.16
N PHE A 50 38.84 0.84 0.26
CA PHE A 50 38.90 2.29 0.10
C PHE A 50 38.79 2.74 -1.38
N VAL A 51 39.54 2.11 -2.27
CA VAL A 51 39.47 2.39 -3.71
C VAL A 51 38.09 2.08 -4.27
N TRP A 52 37.48 0.96 -3.84
CA TRP A 52 36.12 0.59 -4.22
C TRP A 52 35.14 1.66 -3.75
N GLY A 53 35.17 2.02 -2.46
CA GLY A 53 34.29 3.02 -1.88
C GLY A 53 34.40 4.39 -2.56
N LYS A 54 35.63 4.83 -2.88
CA LYS A 54 35.86 6.09 -3.62
C LYS A 54 35.31 6.06 -5.04
N LYS A 55 35.29 4.87 -5.67
CA LYS A 55 34.79 4.73 -7.05
C LYS A 55 33.29 4.66 -7.14
N TRP A 56 32.64 3.98 -6.20
CA TRP A 56 31.25 3.60 -6.31
C TRP A 56 30.30 4.36 -5.37
N LEU A 57 30.76 4.75 -4.18
CA LEU A 57 29.92 5.50 -3.23
C LEU A 57 30.00 7.00 -3.53
N SER A 58 28.85 7.65 -3.64
CA SER A 58 28.74 9.11 -3.79
C SER A 58 28.28 9.74 -2.48
N ASP A 59 28.41 11.06 -2.36
CA ASP A 59 27.92 11.83 -1.19
C ASP A 59 26.39 11.76 -1.03
N ARG A 60 25.68 11.30 -2.09
CA ARG A 60 24.24 11.09 -2.08
C ARG A 60 23.84 9.66 -1.67
N THR A 61 24.80 8.74 -1.52
CA THR A 61 24.52 7.36 -1.15
C THR A 61 24.26 7.27 0.35
N GLU A 62 23.02 7.05 0.73
CA GLU A 62 22.64 6.94 2.13
C GLU A 62 22.52 5.49 2.60
N ASN A 63 22.11 4.58 1.71
CA ASN A 63 22.04 3.15 1.99
C ASN A 63 22.71 2.34 0.89
N LEU A 64 23.16 1.14 1.25
CA LEU A 64 23.79 0.21 0.31
C LEU A 64 23.15 -1.18 0.41
N ILE A 65 22.77 -1.75 -0.73
CA ILE A 65 22.47 -3.17 -0.89
C ILE A 65 23.63 -3.76 -1.67
N LEU A 66 24.34 -4.72 -1.08
CA LEU A 66 25.56 -5.29 -1.65
C LEU A 66 25.41 -6.79 -1.88
N PHE A 67 25.68 -7.24 -3.10
CA PHE A 67 25.78 -8.64 -3.44
C PHE A 67 27.21 -9.15 -3.22
N GLY A 68 27.37 -10.11 -2.31
CA GLY A 68 28.65 -10.70 -1.90
C GLY A 68 29.37 -9.96 -0.78
N MET A 69 29.66 -10.66 0.31
CA MET A 69 30.36 -10.06 1.45
C MET A 69 31.89 -10.10 1.32
N GLY A 70 32.43 -11.03 0.52
CA GLY A 70 33.85 -11.22 0.34
C GLY A 70 34.62 -11.39 1.64
N ASP A 71 35.74 -10.64 1.78
CA ASP A 71 36.56 -10.60 2.99
C ASP A 71 36.03 -9.61 4.07
N CYS A 72 34.83 -9.07 3.90
CA CYS A 72 34.17 -8.06 4.74
C CYS A 72 34.83 -6.67 4.76
N GLN A 73 35.89 -6.40 4.04
CA GLN A 73 36.53 -5.09 4.05
C GLN A 73 35.67 -4.01 3.37
N ILE A 74 35.02 -4.39 2.25
CA ILE A 74 34.09 -3.46 1.54
C ILE A 74 32.89 -3.10 2.43
N LEU A 75 32.38 -4.05 3.22
CA LEU A 75 31.26 -3.79 4.16
C LEU A 75 31.64 -2.76 5.23
N LEU A 76 32.84 -2.90 5.79
CA LEU A 76 33.34 -1.98 6.82
C LEU A 76 33.59 -0.60 6.23
N GLU A 77 34.20 -0.50 5.03
CA GLU A 77 34.40 0.77 4.34
C GLU A 77 33.08 1.45 3.99
N ALA A 78 32.09 0.67 3.51
CA ALA A 78 30.76 1.19 3.20
C ALA A 78 30.08 1.74 4.46
N ALA A 79 30.11 1.01 5.57
CA ALA A 79 29.51 1.47 6.81
C ALA A 79 30.19 2.71 7.43
N ASP A 80 31.44 2.95 7.08
CA ASP A 80 32.13 4.17 7.51
C ASP A 80 31.69 5.42 6.67
N LYS A 81 31.23 5.20 5.43
CA LYS A 81 30.87 6.28 4.49
C LYS A 81 29.37 6.48 4.32
N VAL A 82 28.59 5.40 4.39
CA VAL A 82 27.16 5.41 4.20
C VAL A 82 26.48 5.63 5.57
N PRO A 83 25.66 6.67 5.76
CA PRO A 83 25.06 6.98 7.04
C PRO A 83 23.96 5.99 7.47
N GLY A 84 23.29 5.38 6.53
CA GLY A 84 22.18 4.44 6.75
C GLY A 84 22.59 2.98 6.84
N LYS A 85 21.74 2.08 6.34
CA LYS A 85 21.94 0.61 6.39
C LYS A 85 22.83 0.10 5.25
N VAL A 86 23.55 -0.97 5.55
CA VAL A 86 24.28 -1.79 4.58
C VAL A 86 23.70 -3.21 4.63
N LEU A 87 22.85 -3.55 3.67
CA LEU A 87 22.26 -4.88 3.52
C LEU A 87 23.12 -5.71 2.58
N VAL A 88 23.46 -6.93 2.95
CA VAL A 88 24.38 -7.77 2.21
C VAL A 88 23.78 -9.14 1.97
N LEU A 89 23.73 -9.58 0.72
CA LEU A 89 23.40 -10.96 0.35
C LEU A 89 24.68 -11.71 0.02
N GLU A 90 25.04 -12.72 0.81
CA GLU A 90 26.12 -13.65 0.48
C GLU A 90 25.58 -14.86 -0.29
N PRO A 91 25.92 -15.03 -1.58
CA PRO A 91 25.37 -16.09 -2.41
C PRO A 91 25.98 -17.48 -2.11
N GLU A 92 27.21 -17.52 -1.57
CA GLU A 92 27.94 -18.78 -1.34
C GLU A 92 28.07 -19.10 0.16
N ASP A 93 27.30 -20.09 0.61
CA ASP A 93 27.29 -20.50 2.02
C ASP A 93 28.70 -20.89 2.55
N LYS A 94 29.56 -21.48 1.72
CA LYS A 94 30.93 -21.80 2.12
C LYS A 94 31.76 -20.56 2.45
N VAL A 95 31.56 -19.46 1.75
CA VAL A 95 32.19 -18.17 2.06
C VAL A 95 31.64 -17.64 3.38
N TYR A 96 30.34 -17.68 3.56
CA TYR A 96 29.67 -17.26 4.79
C TYR A 96 30.25 -18.03 6.00
N GLN A 97 30.30 -19.35 5.92
CA GLN A 97 30.82 -20.18 7.00
C GLN A 97 32.34 -19.97 7.25
N ALA A 98 33.14 -19.85 6.19
CA ALA A 98 34.57 -19.60 6.30
C ALA A 98 34.89 -18.27 6.99
N MET A 99 34.09 -17.22 6.70
CA MET A 99 34.33 -15.89 7.25
C MET A 99 33.72 -15.65 8.62
N LYS A 100 32.71 -16.42 9.02
CA LYS A 100 31.96 -16.24 10.29
C LYS A 100 32.85 -16.24 11.54
N SER A 101 33.94 -16.96 11.52
CA SER A 101 34.93 -16.99 12.61
C SER A 101 35.94 -15.84 12.57
N SER A 102 36.03 -15.10 11.46
CA SER A 102 37.01 -14.03 11.26
C SER A 102 36.76 -12.80 12.12
N ASN A 103 37.81 -12.10 12.47
CA ASN A 103 37.69 -10.82 13.20
C ASN A 103 37.01 -9.75 12.38
N LEU A 104 37.13 -9.78 11.05
CA LEU A 104 36.49 -8.82 10.14
C LEU A 104 34.97 -9.02 10.13
N TYR A 105 34.51 -10.27 10.02
CA TYR A 105 33.09 -10.58 10.13
C TYR A 105 32.52 -10.16 11.48
N LYS A 106 33.22 -10.54 12.58
CA LYS A 106 32.80 -10.16 13.95
C LYS A 106 32.72 -8.63 14.12
N LYS A 107 33.63 -7.89 13.47
CA LYS A 107 33.59 -6.42 13.46
C LYS A 107 32.40 -5.91 12.64
N ALA A 108 32.12 -6.50 11.46
CA ALA A 108 31.00 -6.13 10.62
C ALA A 108 29.66 -6.32 11.34
N VAL A 109 29.40 -7.50 11.91
CA VAL A 109 28.10 -7.78 12.58
C VAL A 109 27.92 -7.04 13.92
N LYS A 110 28.99 -6.51 14.53
CA LYS A 110 28.88 -5.60 15.67
C LYS A 110 28.35 -4.20 15.28
N ASN A 111 28.52 -3.83 14.03
CA ASN A 111 27.95 -2.59 13.52
C ASN A 111 26.47 -2.81 13.22
N LYS A 112 25.58 -2.20 14.01
CA LYS A 112 24.12 -2.35 13.91
C LYS A 112 23.54 -1.92 12.55
N ARG A 113 24.31 -1.24 11.71
CA ARG A 113 23.90 -0.82 10.37
C ARG A 113 24.21 -1.87 9.29
N ILE A 114 25.05 -2.89 9.59
CA ILE A 114 25.40 -3.95 8.66
C ILE A 114 24.56 -5.19 8.95
N HIS A 115 23.77 -5.63 7.98
CA HIS A 115 22.96 -6.84 8.04
C HIS A 115 23.39 -7.78 6.92
N ILE A 116 23.85 -8.98 7.27
CA ILE A 116 24.36 -9.97 6.32
C ILE A 116 23.39 -11.15 6.28
N PHE A 117 22.92 -11.49 5.09
CA PHE A 117 21.99 -12.56 4.81
C PHE A 117 22.63 -13.60 3.90
N SER A 118 22.38 -14.87 4.18
CA SER A 118 22.64 -16.00 3.27
C SER A 118 21.47 -16.20 2.31
N MET A 119 21.61 -17.05 1.30
CA MET A 119 20.51 -17.40 0.40
C MET A 119 19.32 -18.05 1.12
N ALA A 120 19.54 -18.75 2.24
CA ALA A 120 18.46 -19.30 3.05
C ALA A 120 17.62 -18.22 3.76
N GLU A 121 18.17 -17.04 3.94
CA GLU A 121 17.54 -15.88 4.62
C GLU A 121 16.96 -14.86 3.62
N LEU A 122 16.82 -15.22 2.35
CA LEU A 122 16.31 -14.33 1.30
C LEU A 122 14.96 -13.68 1.65
N PRO A 123 13.97 -14.36 2.28
CA PRO A 123 12.73 -13.73 2.71
C PRO A 123 12.92 -12.64 3.79
N ALA A 124 13.92 -12.82 4.68
CA ALA A 124 14.25 -11.81 5.68
C ALA A 124 14.92 -10.59 5.04
N LEU A 125 15.79 -10.81 4.05
CA LEU A 125 16.36 -9.72 3.24
C LEU A 125 15.29 -8.96 2.48
N GLU A 126 14.33 -9.63 1.84
CA GLU A 126 13.22 -8.99 1.12
C GLU A 126 12.43 -8.05 2.06
N LYS A 127 12.14 -8.50 3.28
CA LYS A 127 11.48 -7.66 4.28
C LYS A 127 12.33 -6.43 4.63
N GLU A 128 13.63 -6.61 4.90
CA GLU A 128 14.53 -5.49 5.20
C GLU A 128 14.68 -4.52 4.03
N VAL A 129 14.65 -5.00 2.78
CA VAL A 129 14.66 -4.16 1.58
C VAL A 129 13.37 -3.35 1.50
N LYS A 130 12.20 -3.96 1.76
CA LYS A 130 10.92 -3.24 1.83
C LYS A 130 10.94 -2.16 2.90
N ASP A 131 11.39 -2.49 4.11
CA ASP A 131 11.50 -1.54 5.23
C ASP A 131 12.51 -0.42 4.93
N LEU A 132 13.54 -0.69 4.14
CA LEU A 132 14.56 0.27 3.75
C LEU A 132 14.08 1.25 2.68
N LEU A 133 13.30 0.76 1.70
CA LEU A 133 12.89 1.52 0.52
C LEU A 133 11.51 2.17 0.69
N ASP A 134 10.81 1.95 1.81
CA ASP A 134 9.45 2.44 2.06
C ASP A 134 9.36 3.97 2.18
N ASP A 135 10.48 4.66 2.34
CA ASP A 135 10.56 6.12 2.44
C ASP A 135 11.21 6.77 1.19
N ASP A 136 11.56 8.07 1.28
CA ASP A 136 12.26 8.84 0.25
C ASP A 136 13.68 8.33 -0.12
N TRP A 137 14.03 7.14 0.37
CA TRP A 137 15.37 6.54 0.29
C TRP A 137 15.67 5.79 -1.01
N VAL A 138 14.67 5.52 -1.89
CA VAL A 138 14.89 4.79 -3.16
C VAL A 138 15.97 5.45 -4.00
N GLU A 139 15.91 6.78 -4.15
CA GLU A 139 16.88 7.54 -4.96
C GLU A 139 18.26 7.66 -4.30
N ARG A 140 18.38 7.32 -3.00
CA ARG A 140 19.59 7.42 -2.20
C ARG A 140 20.13 6.05 -1.78
N THR A 141 19.49 4.96 -2.23
CA THR A 141 19.92 3.59 -1.99
C THR A 141 20.64 3.05 -3.22
N MET A 142 21.86 2.58 -3.02
CA MET A 142 22.67 1.99 -4.08
C MET A 142 22.62 0.48 -4.02
N LEU A 143 22.33 -0.17 -5.16
CA LEU A 143 22.57 -1.60 -5.36
C LEU A 143 23.93 -1.79 -6.02
N SER A 144 24.81 -2.58 -5.44
CA SER A 144 26.15 -2.86 -5.96
C SER A 144 26.57 -4.32 -5.74
N MET A 145 27.65 -4.71 -6.35
CA MET A 145 28.20 -6.06 -6.24
C MET A 145 29.69 -5.98 -5.86
N HIS A 146 30.09 -6.91 -4.97
CA HIS A 146 31.51 -7.10 -4.68
C HIS A 146 32.25 -7.61 -5.91
N PRO A 147 33.38 -7.00 -6.32
CA PRO A 147 34.05 -7.30 -7.59
C PRO A 147 34.44 -8.76 -7.80
N GLY A 148 34.70 -9.49 -6.73
CA GLY A 148 35.08 -10.90 -6.79
C GLY A 148 33.98 -11.84 -7.29
N TYR A 149 32.70 -11.40 -7.31
CA TYR A 149 31.57 -12.24 -7.74
C TYR A 149 31.14 -11.98 -9.21
N VAL A 150 31.76 -11.05 -9.90
CA VAL A 150 31.44 -10.72 -11.30
C VAL A 150 31.55 -11.95 -12.20
N GLY A 151 30.44 -12.28 -12.90
CA GLY A 151 30.34 -13.44 -13.78
C GLY A 151 30.17 -14.78 -13.05
N TRP A 152 29.89 -14.73 -11.73
CA TRP A 152 29.56 -15.89 -10.89
C TRP A 152 28.24 -15.60 -10.20
N TYR A 153 27.43 -16.61 -9.89
CA TYR A 153 26.15 -16.45 -9.17
C TYR A 153 25.15 -15.50 -9.85
N GLU A 154 25.04 -15.60 -11.17
CA GLU A 154 24.17 -14.70 -11.96
C GLU A 154 22.69 -14.89 -11.60
N ASP A 155 22.24 -16.11 -11.33
CA ASP A 155 20.86 -16.41 -10.93
C ASP A 155 20.53 -15.83 -9.55
N GLU A 156 21.46 -15.91 -8.60
CA GLU A 156 21.29 -15.33 -7.25
C GLU A 156 21.29 -13.79 -7.31
N LEU A 157 22.15 -13.22 -8.15
CA LEU A 157 22.16 -11.78 -8.40
C LEU A 157 20.82 -11.32 -9.05
N ALA A 158 20.33 -12.07 -10.04
CA ALA A 158 19.05 -11.78 -10.68
C ALA A 158 17.88 -11.81 -9.68
N ARG A 159 17.90 -12.76 -8.73
CA ARG A 159 16.89 -12.80 -7.65
C ARG A 159 16.94 -11.56 -6.76
N LEU A 160 18.14 -11.12 -6.37
CA LEU A 160 18.29 -9.88 -5.59
C LEU A 160 17.79 -8.66 -6.37
N GLN A 161 18.16 -8.58 -7.66
CA GLN A 161 17.70 -7.51 -8.53
C GLN A 161 16.17 -7.51 -8.68
N GLN A 162 15.56 -8.69 -8.82
CA GLN A 162 14.11 -8.83 -8.90
C GLN A 162 13.42 -8.36 -7.62
N ILE A 163 13.94 -8.70 -6.44
CA ILE A 163 13.42 -8.20 -5.15
C ILE A 163 13.47 -6.67 -5.13
N CYS A 164 14.62 -6.07 -5.42
CA CYS A 164 14.76 -4.62 -5.44
C CYS A 164 13.82 -3.97 -6.46
N GLN A 165 13.71 -4.54 -7.67
CA GLN A 165 12.83 -4.03 -8.72
C GLN A 165 11.36 -4.09 -8.30
N THR A 166 10.89 -5.22 -7.76
CA THR A 166 9.51 -5.37 -7.28
C THR A 166 9.18 -4.31 -6.23
N VAL A 167 10.08 -4.10 -5.25
CA VAL A 167 9.87 -3.07 -4.23
C VAL A 167 9.85 -1.65 -4.84
N CYS A 168 10.73 -1.36 -5.80
CA CYS A 168 10.73 -0.07 -6.49
C CYS A 168 9.47 0.13 -7.33
N ASP A 169 8.96 -0.92 -7.98
CA ASP A 169 7.74 -0.87 -8.78
C ASP A 169 6.52 -0.63 -7.88
N ASP A 170 6.43 -1.33 -6.74
CA ASP A 170 5.38 -1.13 -5.73
C ASP A 170 5.38 0.32 -5.23
N ILE A 171 6.55 0.89 -4.89
CA ILE A 171 6.69 2.28 -4.44
C ILE A 171 6.31 3.26 -5.56
N THR A 172 6.76 3.01 -6.77
CA THR A 172 6.48 3.87 -7.93
C THR A 172 5.00 3.86 -8.26
N PHE A 173 4.37 2.68 -8.19
CA PHE A 173 2.93 2.51 -8.36
C PHE A 173 2.14 3.29 -7.31
N MET A 174 2.53 3.19 -6.04
CA MET A 174 1.89 3.93 -4.93
C MET A 174 2.07 5.45 -5.05
N ARG A 175 3.21 5.91 -5.59
CA ARG A 175 3.53 7.34 -5.72
C ARG A 175 3.03 7.99 -7.02
N ALA A 176 2.77 7.23 -8.08
CA ALA A 176 2.35 7.78 -9.36
C ALA A 176 1.02 8.57 -9.28
N PRO A 177 -0.04 8.08 -8.61
CA PRO A 177 -1.25 8.87 -8.36
C PRO A 177 -0.97 10.11 -7.52
N LEU A 178 -0.13 9.98 -6.49
CA LEU A 178 0.23 11.10 -5.61
C LEU A 178 0.88 12.23 -6.39
N LYS A 179 1.90 11.95 -7.22
CA LYS A 179 2.55 12.96 -8.05
C LYS A 179 1.59 13.63 -9.04
N ARG A 180 0.72 12.84 -9.68
CA ARG A 180 -0.24 13.32 -10.68
C ARG A 180 -1.31 14.23 -10.08
N PHE A 181 -1.77 13.92 -8.88
CA PHE A 181 -2.89 14.61 -8.23
C PHE A 181 -2.47 15.52 -7.08
N MET A 182 -1.18 15.60 -6.76
CA MET A 182 -0.68 16.32 -5.57
C MET A 182 -1.19 17.78 -5.49
N ALA A 183 -1.14 18.52 -6.59
CA ALA A 183 -1.61 19.89 -6.61
C ALA A 183 -3.12 19.98 -6.32
N ALA A 184 -3.91 19.07 -6.90
CA ALA A 184 -5.35 18.99 -6.65
C ALA A 184 -5.63 18.55 -5.20
N MET A 185 -4.86 17.58 -4.67
CA MET A 185 -5.00 17.12 -3.27
C MET A 185 -4.75 18.26 -2.29
N ILE A 186 -3.64 19.00 -2.44
CA ILE A 186 -3.32 20.15 -1.56
C ILE A 186 -4.41 21.24 -1.69
N SER A 187 -4.81 21.56 -2.90
CA SER A 187 -5.88 22.55 -3.14
C SER A 187 -7.17 22.14 -2.47
N ASN A 188 -7.59 20.88 -2.64
CA ASN A 188 -8.80 20.35 -2.02
C ASN A 188 -8.70 20.35 -0.50
N GLN A 189 -7.58 19.91 0.08
CA GLN A 189 -7.37 19.91 1.53
C GLN A 189 -7.60 21.30 2.14
N ILE A 190 -7.02 22.33 1.51
CA ILE A 190 -7.18 23.72 1.98
C ILE A 190 -8.65 24.17 1.87
N GLN A 191 -9.30 23.90 0.75
CA GLN A 191 -10.69 24.34 0.51
C GLN A 191 -11.70 23.55 1.35
N ASN A 192 -11.48 22.22 1.47
CA ASN A 192 -12.39 21.34 2.21
C ASN A 192 -12.32 21.54 3.72
N PHE A 193 -11.27 22.20 4.22
CA PHE A 193 -11.10 22.40 5.66
C PHE A 193 -12.33 23.06 6.31
N ARG A 194 -12.87 24.12 5.70
CA ARG A 194 -14.09 24.77 6.18
C ARG A 194 -15.35 23.92 6.10
N ILE A 195 -15.39 22.97 5.14
CA ILE A 195 -16.48 21.99 5.06
C ILE A 195 -16.34 20.95 6.17
N MET A 196 -15.11 20.60 6.51
CA MET A 196 -14.81 19.66 7.60
C MET A 196 -15.26 20.17 8.97
N GLU A 197 -15.10 21.47 9.23
CA GLU A 197 -15.51 22.09 10.49
C GLU A 197 -17.01 21.98 10.78
N GLN A 198 -17.82 21.66 9.79
CA GLN A 198 -19.27 21.51 9.89
C GLN A 198 -19.73 20.07 9.67
N GLY A 199 -18.81 19.12 9.63
CA GLY A 199 -19.08 17.73 9.30
C GLY A 199 -19.27 16.83 10.53
N VAL A 200 -19.39 15.54 10.26
CA VAL A 200 -19.57 14.47 11.24
C VAL A 200 -18.29 13.64 11.33
N PRO A 201 -17.57 13.68 12.45
CA PRO A 201 -16.46 12.76 12.66
C PRO A 201 -16.96 11.31 12.72
N LEU A 202 -16.38 10.41 11.94
CA LEU A 202 -16.76 8.98 11.92
C LEU A 202 -16.77 8.37 13.33
N ALA A 203 -15.78 8.73 14.15
CA ALA A 203 -15.66 8.21 15.51
C ALA A 203 -16.85 8.50 16.42
N ARG A 204 -17.57 9.61 16.20
CA ARG A 204 -18.78 9.95 16.98
C ARG A 204 -19.94 9.03 16.67
N LEU A 205 -20.02 8.52 15.44
CA LEU A 205 -21.07 7.59 15.04
C LEU A 205 -20.93 6.20 15.68
N LYS A 206 -19.72 5.86 16.17
CA LYS A 206 -19.41 4.56 16.76
C LYS A 206 -20.20 4.32 18.06
N LYS A 207 -20.39 5.34 18.91
CA LYS A 207 -21.04 5.23 20.21
C LYS A 207 -22.42 4.58 20.16
N ASP A 208 -23.21 4.98 19.16
CA ASP A 208 -24.59 4.53 19.00
C ASP A 208 -24.76 3.58 17.81
N TRP A 209 -23.66 3.02 17.31
CA TRP A 209 -23.69 2.10 16.18
C TRP A 209 -24.40 0.79 16.58
N ASP A 210 -25.31 0.34 15.72
CA ASP A 210 -25.95 -0.96 15.89
C ASP A 210 -25.17 -2.01 15.09
N PRO A 211 -24.38 -2.86 15.76
CA PRO A 211 -23.52 -3.83 15.09
C PRO A 211 -24.27 -4.96 14.38
N ASP A 212 -25.55 -5.14 14.67
CA ASP A 212 -26.36 -6.20 14.07
C ASP A 212 -27.02 -5.77 12.75
N ILE A 213 -26.96 -4.48 12.40
CA ILE A 213 -27.41 -4.00 11.10
C ILE A 213 -26.33 -4.31 10.05
N PRO A 214 -26.62 -5.13 9.02
CA PRO A 214 -25.66 -5.42 7.95
C PRO A 214 -25.35 -4.18 7.11
N VAL A 215 -24.14 -4.10 6.57
CA VAL A 215 -23.76 -3.05 5.62
C VAL A 215 -23.45 -3.68 4.28
N ILE A 216 -24.18 -3.27 3.24
CA ILE A 216 -23.94 -3.65 1.85
C ILE A 216 -23.04 -2.61 1.22
N LEU A 217 -21.88 -3.05 0.75
CA LEU A 217 -20.84 -2.23 0.13
C LEU A 217 -20.89 -2.43 -1.37
N VAL A 218 -21.38 -1.42 -2.08
CA VAL A 218 -21.61 -1.46 -3.53
C VAL A 218 -20.41 -0.83 -4.25
N SER A 219 -19.68 -1.65 -4.98
CA SER A 219 -18.61 -1.23 -5.87
C SER A 219 -19.05 -1.22 -7.33
N ALA A 220 -18.23 -0.65 -8.22
CA ALA A 220 -18.61 -0.37 -9.61
C ALA A 220 -18.13 -1.45 -10.60
N GLY A 221 -17.92 -2.69 -10.15
CA GLY A 221 -17.48 -3.77 -11.04
C GLY A 221 -18.58 -4.21 -12.02
N PRO A 222 -18.19 -4.89 -13.12
CA PRO A 222 -19.10 -5.25 -14.20
C PRO A 222 -20.25 -6.17 -13.76
N SER A 223 -20.06 -6.96 -12.70
CA SER A 223 -21.11 -7.88 -12.20
C SER A 223 -22.28 -7.17 -11.56
N LEU A 224 -22.14 -5.88 -11.17
CA LEU A 224 -23.19 -5.13 -10.49
C LEU A 224 -24.52 -5.14 -11.25
N GLU A 225 -24.49 -5.04 -12.58
CA GLU A 225 -25.69 -5.09 -13.43
C GLU A 225 -26.51 -6.40 -13.27
N LYS A 226 -25.86 -7.49 -12.87
CA LYS A 226 -26.51 -8.81 -12.79
C LYS A 226 -27.49 -8.90 -11.63
N ASN A 227 -27.23 -8.21 -10.52
CA ASN A 227 -27.96 -8.41 -9.27
C ASN A 227 -28.39 -7.13 -8.57
N ILE A 228 -28.12 -5.95 -9.14
CA ILE A 228 -28.45 -4.66 -8.56
C ILE A 228 -29.93 -4.52 -8.19
N GLU A 229 -30.84 -5.09 -8.96
CA GLU A 229 -32.29 -5.03 -8.71
C GLU A 229 -32.70 -5.66 -7.37
N GLU A 230 -31.94 -6.64 -6.87
CA GLU A 230 -32.18 -7.26 -5.57
C GLU A 230 -32.05 -6.24 -4.41
N LEU A 231 -31.29 -5.15 -4.60
CA LEU A 231 -31.15 -4.10 -3.59
C LEU A 231 -32.48 -3.42 -3.26
N LYS A 232 -33.46 -3.37 -4.16
CA LYS A 232 -34.79 -2.85 -3.89
C LYS A 232 -35.53 -3.59 -2.77
N ARG A 233 -35.13 -4.84 -2.52
CA ARG A 233 -35.71 -5.69 -1.48
C ARG A 233 -35.14 -5.43 -0.09
N VAL A 234 -34.09 -4.60 0.01
CA VAL A 234 -33.38 -4.33 1.30
C VAL A 234 -34.28 -3.55 2.26
N GLU A 235 -35.09 -2.59 1.79
CA GLU A 235 -36.14 -1.89 2.55
C GLU A 235 -35.67 -1.32 3.92
N GLN A 236 -34.48 -0.75 3.97
CA GLN A 236 -33.83 -0.24 5.19
C GLN A 236 -33.43 -1.32 6.24
N ARG A 237 -33.46 -2.61 5.87
CA ARG A 237 -33.03 -3.72 6.78
C ARG A 237 -31.52 -3.92 6.78
N ALA A 238 -30.81 -3.28 5.87
CA ALA A 238 -29.36 -3.15 5.83
C ALA A 238 -29.01 -1.73 5.33
N LEU A 239 -27.84 -1.25 5.70
CA LEU A 239 -27.29 -0.02 5.13
C LEU A 239 -26.71 -0.28 3.74
N ILE A 240 -27.05 0.57 2.79
CA ILE A 240 -26.49 0.51 1.44
C ILE A 240 -25.49 1.65 1.28
N TRP A 241 -24.21 1.33 1.24
CA TRP A 241 -23.13 2.26 0.97
C TRP A 241 -22.55 2.00 -0.41
N CYS A 242 -22.30 3.01 -1.21
CA CYS A 242 -21.72 2.82 -2.52
C CYS A 242 -20.47 3.68 -2.74
N VAL A 243 -19.59 3.22 -3.63
CA VAL A 243 -18.53 4.05 -4.17
C VAL A 243 -19.11 5.05 -5.17
N ASP A 244 -18.46 6.19 -5.34
CA ASP A 244 -18.85 7.24 -6.28
C ASP A 244 -19.02 6.74 -7.72
N ALA A 245 -18.19 5.82 -8.19
CA ALA A 245 -18.29 5.23 -9.53
C ALA A 245 -19.56 4.36 -9.72
N ALA A 246 -20.13 3.77 -8.66
CA ALA A 246 -21.34 2.97 -8.72
C ALA A 246 -22.63 3.82 -8.66
N LEU A 247 -22.55 5.04 -8.12
CA LEU A 247 -23.69 5.91 -7.87
C LEU A 247 -24.56 6.15 -9.12
N PRO A 248 -24.01 6.47 -10.30
CA PRO A 248 -24.85 6.68 -11.52
C PRO A 248 -25.67 5.45 -11.86
N THR A 249 -25.08 4.26 -11.79
CA THR A 249 -25.79 3.01 -12.08
C THR A 249 -26.90 2.75 -11.05
N MET A 250 -26.63 2.95 -9.75
CA MET A 250 -27.65 2.81 -8.72
C MET A 250 -28.85 3.75 -8.95
N LEU A 251 -28.57 5.03 -9.20
CA LEU A 251 -29.62 6.03 -9.43
C LEU A 251 -30.39 5.77 -10.72
N ALA A 252 -29.74 5.24 -11.77
CA ALA A 252 -30.43 4.82 -13.00
C ALA A 252 -31.42 3.67 -12.76
N HIS A 253 -31.16 2.82 -11.76
CA HIS A 253 -32.07 1.76 -11.30
C HIS A 253 -33.03 2.20 -10.19
N ASP A 254 -33.14 3.51 -9.92
CA ASP A 254 -33.97 4.08 -8.83
C ASP A 254 -33.63 3.55 -7.44
N ILE A 255 -32.37 3.22 -7.21
CA ILE A 255 -31.85 2.80 -5.91
C ILE A 255 -31.00 3.95 -5.34
N VAL A 256 -31.51 4.53 -4.25
CA VAL A 256 -30.79 5.61 -3.53
C VAL A 256 -30.02 4.99 -2.36
N PRO A 257 -28.69 5.09 -2.34
CA PRO A 257 -27.90 4.57 -1.22
C PRO A 257 -28.04 5.44 0.03
N ASP A 258 -27.77 4.86 1.20
CA ASP A 258 -27.73 5.59 2.48
C ASP A 258 -26.48 6.48 2.58
N LEU A 259 -25.43 6.16 1.81
CA LEU A 259 -24.17 6.88 1.81
C LEU A 259 -23.41 6.63 0.50
N VAL A 260 -22.77 7.67 -0.02
CA VAL A 260 -21.77 7.57 -1.09
C VAL A 260 -20.38 7.86 -0.53
N ALA A 261 -19.41 7.00 -0.82
CA ALA A 261 -18.01 7.23 -0.49
C ALA A 261 -17.28 7.86 -1.69
N SER A 262 -16.50 8.92 -1.43
CA SER A 262 -15.65 9.56 -2.42
C SER A 262 -14.43 10.15 -1.73
N VAL A 263 -13.24 9.72 -2.11
CA VAL A 263 -11.97 10.14 -1.50
C VAL A 263 -10.96 10.68 -2.52
N ASP A 264 -11.27 10.62 -3.81
CA ASP A 264 -10.35 10.99 -4.87
C ASP A 264 -10.36 12.48 -5.19
N ALA A 265 -9.17 13.07 -5.28
CA ALA A 265 -8.99 14.49 -5.58
C ALA A 265 -9.42 14.88 -7.00
N GLY A 266 -9.27 13.96 -7.95
CA GLY A 266 -9.56 14.19 -9.36
C GLY A 266 -10.83 13.49 -9.86
N LYS A 267 -11.77 13.12 -8.97
CA LYS A 267 -12.97 12.37 -9.37
C LYS A 267 -13.80 13.13 -10.42
N ASP A 268 -14.24 12.39 -11.43
CA ASP A 268 -15.14 12.94 -12.47
C ASP A 268 -16.49 13.33 -11.86
N LEU A 269 -16.86 14.60 -12.02
CA LEU A 269 -18.14 15.14 -11.54
C LEU A 269 -19.36 14.53 -12.26
N ALA A 270 -19.18 13.90 -13.41
CA ALA A 270 -20.24 13.14 -14.07
C ALA A 270 -20.84 12.04 -13.19
N CYS A 271 -20.08 11.51 -12.22
CA CYS A 271 -20.59 10.56 -11.23
C CYS A 271 -21.72 11.15 -10.36
N PHE A 272 -21.79 12.46 -10.24
CA PHE A 272 -22.72 13.20 -9.38
C PHE A 272 -23.71 14.07 -10.17
N ALA A 273 -23.87 13.79 -11.49
CA ALA A 273 -24.73 14.59 -12.37
C ALA A 273 -26.23 14.47 -12.03
N ASP A 274 -26.67 13.33 -11.49
CA ASP A 274 -28.07 13.16 -11.05
C ASP A 274 -28.36 14.06 -9.85
N PRO A 275 -29.44 14.91 -9.89
CA PRO A 275 -29.78 15.81 -8.80
C PRO A 275 -29.94 15.12 -7.43
N ARG A 276 -30.38 13.87 -7.41
CA ARG A 276 -30.56 13.08 -6.16
C ARG A 276 -29.25 12.90 -5.40
N SER A 277 -28.10 12.93 -6.10
CA SER A 277 -26.78 12.83 -5.50
C SER A 277 -26.50 13.91 -4.45
N LYS A 278 -27.14 15.08 -4.56
CA LYS A 278 -26.94 16.21 -3.65
C LYS A 278 -27.49 15.96 -2.24
N GLU A 279 -28.44 15.06 -2.12
CA GLU A 279 -29.13 14.73 -0.86
C GLU A 279 -28.59 13.44 -0.21
N ILE A 280 -27.60 12.80 -0.80
CA ILE A 280 -27.01 11.57 -0.27
C ILE A 280 -25.83 11.92 0.63
N PRO A 281 -25.79 11.43 1.90
CA PRO A 281 -24.64 11.58 2.78
C PRO A 281 -23.33 11.11 2.14
N VAL A 282 -22.23 11.80 2.46
CA VAL A 282 -20.92 11.53 1.84
C VAL A 282 -19.92 11.08 2.89
N LEU A 283 -19.29 9.92 2.69
CA LEU A 283 -18.05 9.56 3.36
C LEU A 283 -16.90 10.18 2.56
N ALA A 284 -16.22 11.15 3.16
CA ALA A 284 -15.21 11.97 2.52
C ALA A 284 -13.85 11.91 3.23
N SER A 285 -12.80 12.30 2.52
CA SER A 285 -11.51 12.69 3.07
C SER A 285 -11.22 14.16 2.74
N SER A 286 -10.20 14.73 3.35
CA SER A 286 -9.75 16.10 3.02
C SER A 286 -9.37 16.25 1.53
N ASN A 287 -8.98 15.16 0.88
CA ASN A 287 -8.64 15.14 -0.55
C ASN A 287 -9.84 15.15 -1.49
N THR A 288 -11.04 14.77 -1.02
CA THR A 288 -12.22 14.64 -1.87
C THR A 288 -12.45 15.91 -2.70
N ARG A 289 -12.85 15.75 -3.95
CA ARG A 289 -13.05 16.87 -4.87
C ARG A 289 -13.99 17.91 -4.30
N THR A 290 -13.51 19.15 -4.13
CA THR A 290 -14.20 20.24 -3.42
C THR A 290 -15.50 20.61 -4.09
N GLU A 291 -15.58 20.66 -5.42
CA GLU A 291 -16.78 21.04 -6.16
C GLU A 291 -17.94 20.07 -5.88
N PHE A 292 -17.63 18.77 -5.70
CA PHE A 292 -18.64 17.81 -5.28
C PHE A 292 -19.14 18.10 -3.86
N LEU A 293 -18.22 18.23 -2.89
CA LEU A 293 -18.59 18.48 -1.49
C LEU A 293 -19.38 19.77 -1.30
N THR A 294 -19.01 20.82 -2.04
CA THR A 294 -19.70 22.11 -1.99
C THR A 294 -21.11 22.04 -2.58
N SER A 295 -21.30 21.27 -3.66
CA SER A 295 -22.60 21.12 -4.31
C SER A 295 -23.54 20.18 -3.58
N ASN A 296 -23.03 19.27 -2.75
CA ASN A 296 -23.81 18.33 -1.96
C ASN A 296 -24.35 18.99 -0.68
N GLN A 297 -25.63 18.81 -0.38
CA GLN A 297 -26.33 19.45 0.75
C GLN A 297 -26.46 18.52 1.95
N ALA A 298 -26.20 17.23 1.79
CA ALA A 298 -26.30 16.23 2.83
C ALA A 298 -25.09 16.24 3.81
N PRO A 299 -25.20 15.61 4.97
CA PRO A 299 -24.10 15.48 5.91
C PRO A 299 -22.83 14.86 5.30
N LYS A 300 -21.64 15.40 5.64
CA LYS A 300 -20.34 14.87 5.27
C LYS A 300 -19.71 14.18 6.48
N ILE A 301 -19.35 12.91 6.31
CA ILE A 301 -18.72 12.09 7.33
C ILE A 301 -17.23 12.08 7.04
N TRP A 302 -16.43 12.47 8.01
CA TRP A 302 -14.98 12.49 7.91
C TRP A 302 -14.41 11.23 8.60
N GLY A 303 -13.91 10.34 7.77
CA GLY A 303 -13.33 9.07 8.22
C GLY A 303 -11.84 9.18 8.51
N TYR A 304 -11.06 8.36 7.80
CA TYR A 304 -9.59 8.43 7.84
C TYR A 304 -9.11 9.63 7.01
N ASP A 305 -8.10 10.34 7.55
CA ASP A 305 -7.45 11.42 6.84
C ASP A 305 -5.92 11.39 7.05
N HIS A 306 -5.21 12.30 6.38
CA HIS A 306 -3.77 12.45 6.55
C HIS A 306 -3.40 12.77 8.01
N GLU A 307 -2.21 12.38 8.42
CA GLU A 307 -1.74 12.52 9.80
C GLU A 307 -1.85 13.97 10.32
N GLN A 308 -1.54 14.96 9.48
CA GLN A 308 -1.65 16.37 9.82
C GLN A 308 -3.09 16.77 10.20
N ILE A 309 -4.06 16.35 9.40
CA ILE A 309 -5.49 16.62 9.66
C ILE A 309 -5.93 15.92 10.95
N ARG A 310 -5.55 14.65 11.12
CA ARG A 310 -5.83 13.90 12.34
C ARG A 310 -5.25 14.55 13.59
N MET A 311 -4.01 15.06 13.49
CA MET A 311 -3.39 15.80 14.60
C MET A 311 -4.16 17.09 14.94
N MET A 312 -4.65 17.84 13.94
CA MET A 312 -5.48 19.01 14.15
C MET A 312 -6.80 18.66 14.84
N GLN A 313 -7.51 17.64 14.36
CA GLN A 313 -8.73 17.12 14.97
C GLN A 313 -8.50 16.73 16.44
N LYS A 314 -7.45 15.95 16.70
CA LYS A 314 -7.09 15.52 18.06
C LYS A 314 -6.81 16.69 18.99
N ARG A 315 -6.08 17.72 18.54
CA ARG A 315 -5.79 18.93 19.33
C ARG A 315 -7.04 19.77 19.56
N ALA A 316 -7.98 19.74 18.64
CA ALA A 316 -9.29 20.39 18.79
C ALA A 316 -10.24 19.63 19.75
N GLY A 317 -9.87 18.42 20.20
CA GLY A 317 -10.69 17.57 21.06
C GLY A 317 -11.69 16.70 20.31
N ILE A 318 -11.59 16.61 18.99
CA ILE A 318 -12.43 15.75 18.15
C ILE A 318 -11.93 14.30 18.26
N PRO A 319 -12.82 13.33 18.52
CA PRO A 319 -12.42 11.94 18.64
C PRO A 319 -11.90 11.39 17.30
N GLU A 320 -10.79 10.69 17.35
CA GLU A 320 -10.12 10.11 16.21
C GLU A 320 -10.68 8.71 15.88
N ALA A 321 -11.03 8.48 14.61
CA ALA A 321 -11.34 7.16 14.12
C ALA A 321 -10.07 6.34 13.89
N GLN A 322 -10.07 5.07 14.33
CA GLN A 322 -8.95 4.15 14.14
C GLN A 322 -9.13 3.35 12.84
N VAL A 323 -9.37 4.06 11.74
CA VAL A 323 -9.58 3.46 10.42
C VAL A 323 -8.26 2.89 9.90
N PRO A 324 -8.20 1.60 9.49
CA PRO A 324 -7.03 1.05 8.82
C PRO A 324 -6.67 1.84 7.55
N TYR A 325 -5.38 1.85 7.21
CA TYR A 325 -4.93 2.39 5.92
C TYR A 325 -5.71 1.74 4.76
N TYR A 326 -6.13 2.54 3.78
CA TYR A 326 -6.89 2.11 2.62
C TYR A 326 -6.19 2.51 1.30
N LEU A 327 -6.51 1.79 0.22
CA LEU A 327 -5.90 1.96 -1.09
C LEU A 327 -6.75 2.84 -2.03
N GLY A 328 -8.06 2.92 -1.78
CA GLY A 328 -9.00 3.66 -2.61
C GLY A 328 -10.41 3.64 -2.02
N VAL A 329 -11.41 4.09 -2.78
CA VAL A 329 -12.77 4.35 -2.29
C VAL A 329 -13.43 3.11 -1.67
N SER A 330 -13.36 1.95 -2.33
CA SER A 330 -14.00 0.71 -1.81
C SER A 330 -13.37 0.21 -0.51
N THR A 331 -12.04 0.31 -0.39
CA THR A 331 -11.32 -0.06 0.83
C THR A 331 -11.55 0.94 1.96
N ALA A 332 -11.66 2.25 1.65
CA ALA A 332 -12.03 3.28 2.63
C ALA A 332 -13.42 3.04 3.21
N MET A 333 -14.38 2.67 2.37
CA MET A 333 -15.75 2.35 2.74
C MET A 333 -15.79 1.11 3.66
N TYR A 334 -15.09 0.02 3.29
CA TYR A 334 -14.97 -1.17 4.12
C TYR A 334 -14.31 -0.87 5.47
N ALA A 335 -13.17 -0.19 5.47
CA ALA A 335 -12.43 0.17 6.67
C ALA A 335 -13.28 1.03 7.64
N SER A 336 -14.05 1.98 7.10
CA SER A 336 -14.96 2.81 7.88
C SER A 336 -16.11 2.02 8.52
N ALA A 337 -16.68 1.05 7.79
CA ALA A 337 -17.72 0.17 8.34
C ALA A 337 -17.20 -0.73 9.48
N VAL A 338 -15.98 -1.26 9.32
CA VAL A 338 -15.29 -2.02 10.37
C VAL A 338 -15.02 -1.15 11.60
N GLU A 339 -14.53 0.07 11.40
CA GLU A 339 -14.26 1.00 12.51
C GLU A 339 -15.53 1.36 13.29
N LEU A 340 -16.65 1.51 12.63
CA LEU A 340 -17.94 1.72 13.27
C LEU A 340 -18.41 0.52 14.11
N GLY A 341 -17.88 -0.67 13.84
CA GLY A 341 -18.21 -1.89 14.57
C GLY A 341 -19.26 -2.77 13.85
N ALA A 342 -19.38 -2.65 12.52
CA ALA A 342 -20.21 -3.54 11.73
C ALA A 342 -19.75 -4.99 11.87
N LYS A 343 -20.67 -5.92 12.18
CA LYS A 343 -20.39 -7.36 12.30
C LYS A 343 -20.64 -8.15 11.02
N LYS A 344 -21.38 -7.57 10.07
CA LYS A 344 -21.69 -8.20 8.79
C LYS A 344 -21.53 -7.22 7.65
N LEU A 345 -20.63 -7.51 6.74
CA LEU A 345 -20.40 -6.77 5.50
C LEU A 345 -20.75 -7.63 4.30
N ILE A 346 -21.43 -7.04 3.33
CA ILE A 346 -21.84 -7.70 2.08
C ILE A 346 -21.19 -6.93 0.94
N LEU A 347 -20.37 -7.59 0.15
CA LEU A 347 -19.70 -7.00 -1.02
C LEU A 347 -20.49 -7.31 -2.27
N ILE A 348 -20.81 -6.31 -3.08
CA ILE A 348 -21.40 -6.45 -4.42
C ILE A 348 -20.66 -5.55 -5.41
N GLY A 349 -20.57 -5.99 -6.66
CA GLY A 349 -19.82 -5.28 -7.70
C GLY A 349 -18.32 -5.13 -7.39
N GLN A 350 -17.77 -5.91 -6.45
CA GLN A 350 -16.35 -5.91 -6.08
C GLN A 350 -15.59 -6.94 -6.92
N ASP A 351 -15.65 -6.80 -8.23
CA ASP A 351 -15.13 -7.80 -9.19
C ASP A 351 -13.61 -7.94 -9.13
N LEU A 352 -12.88 -6.82 -9.08
CA LEU A 352 -11.42 -6.78 -9.19
C LEU A 352 -10.91 -7.59 -10.40
N ALA A 353 -11.71 -7.71 -11.44
CA ALA A 353 -11.43 -8.43 -12.67
C ALA A 353 -12.12 -7.76 -13.85
N PHE A 354 -11.60 -8.01 -15.04
CA PHE A 354 -12.26 -7.65 -16.29
C PHE A 354 -13.44 -8.59 -16.56
N ALA A 355 -14.51 -8.06 -17.13
CA ALA A 355 -15.56 -8.88 -17.70
C ALA A 355 -15.08 -9.65 -18.94
N ASP A 356 -15.81 -10.66 -19.35
CA ASP A 356 -15.51 -11.40 -20.60
C ASP A 356 -15.50 -10.47 -21.83
N SER A 357 -16.29 -9.38 -21.79
CA SER A 357 -16.27 -8.32 -22.80
C SER A 357 -15.03 -7.44 -22.78
N GLY A 358 -14.18 -7.57 -21.76
CA GLY A 358 -13.02 -6.70 -21.49
C GLY A 358 -13.34 -5.44 -20.70
N ALA A 359 -14.61 -5.21 -20.31
CA ALA A 359 -14.98 -4.05 -19.50
C ALA A 359 -14.38 -4.13 -18.10
N SER A 360 -13.90 -2.98 -17.58
CA SER A 360 -13.33 -2.83 -16.24
C SER A 360 -14.34 -2.38 -15.19
N HIS A 361 -15.40 -1.70 -15.61
CA HIS A 361 -16.44 -1.13 -14.77
C HIS A 361 -17.82 -1.37 -15.33
N VAL A 362 -18.82 -1.27 -14.47
CA VAL A 362 -20.24 -1.25 -14.83
C VAL A 362 -20.54 -0.11 -15.82
N ALA A 363 -21.53 -0.31 -16.69
CA ALA A 363 -21.91 0.63 -17.77
C ALA A 363 -20.77 0.90 -18.79
N GLY A 364 -19.82 -0.03 -18.96
CA GLY A 364 -18.80 0.03 -20.03
C GLY A 364 -17.81 1.19 -19.90
N ARG A 365 -17.69 1.79 -18.73
CA ARG A 365 -16.63 2.77 -18.47
C ARG A 365 -15.28 2.06 -18.54
N ASP A 366 -14.52 2.39 -19.59
CA ASP A 366 -13.14 1.93 -19.74
C ASP A 366 -12.22 3.06 -19.24
N GLU A 367 -11.62 2.85 -18.08
CA GLU A 367 -10.69 3.86 -17.50
C GLU A 367 -9.28 3.76 -18.08
N SER A 368 -8.95 2.72 -18.83
CA SER A 368 -7.60 2.52 -19.34
C SER A 368 -7.43 3.07 -20.76
N ALA A 369 -6.99 4.32 -20.86
CA ALA A 369 -6.39 4.85 -22.09
C ALA A 369 -5.02 4.22 -22.42
N TYR A 370 -4.50 3.32 -21.58
CA TYR A 370 -3.20 2.68 -21.70
C TYR A 370 -3.33 1.16 -21.66
N PRO A 371 -2.48 0.42 -22.40
CA PRO A 371 -2.43 -1.04 -22.30
C PRO A 371 -2.05 -1.43 -20.88
N VAL A 372 -2.94 -2.17 -20.21
CA VAL A 372 -2.73 -2.68 -18.85
C VAL A 372 -2.30 -4.14 -18.93
N GLU A 373 -1.23 -4.49 -18.24
CA GLU A 373 -0.82 -5.89 -18.09
C GLU A 373 -1.89 -6.67 -17.34
N LYS A 374 -2.38 -7.73 -17.97
CA LYS A 374 -3.40 -8.61 -17.40
C LYS A 374 -2.75 -9.73 -16.61
N ILE A 375 -3.25 -9.97 -15.40
CA ILE A 375 -2.78 -11.00 -14.48
C ILE A 375 -3.89 -12.06 -14.35
N GLU A 376 -3.51 -13.32 -14.49
CA GLU A 376 -4.42 -14.43 -14.23
C GLU A 376 -4.59 -14.68 -12.74
N THR A 377 -5.82 -14.89 -12.29
CA THR A 377 -6.13 -15.21 -10.89
C THR A 377 -7.39 -16.08 -10.80
N GLU A 378 -7.60 -16.70 -9.62
CA GLU A 378 -8.80 -17.51 -9.37
C GLU A 378 -10.07 -16.66 -9.37
N GLY A 379 -11.07 -17.13 -10.10
CA GLY A 379 -12.37 -16.48 -10.20
C GLY A 379 -13.34 -16.85 -9.09
N TYR A 380 -14.37 -16.03 -8.91
CA TYR A 380 -15.45 -16.20 -7.91
C TYR A 380 -16.12 -17.59 -8.00
N TYR A 381 -16.37 -18.10 -9.20
CA TYR A 381 -16.96 -19.43 -9.43
C TYR A 381 -15.91 -20.55 -9.61
N GLY A 382 -14.65 -20.29 -9.34
CA GLY A 382 -13.51 -21.11 -9.74
C GLY A 382 -13.09 -20.80 -11.19
N GLY A 383 -12.07 -21.52 -11.68
CA GLY A 383 -11.45 -21.22 -12.97
C GLY A 383 -10.60 -19.95 -12.92
N THR A 384 -10.23 -19.43 -14.08
CA THR A 384 -9.33 -18.29 -14.23
C THR A 384 -10.07 -17.06 -14.72
N VAL A 385 -9.80 -15.90 -14.10
CA VAL A 385 -10.26 -14.58 -14.55
C VAL A 385 -9.07 -13.65 -14.73
N TRP A 386 -9.25 -12.60 -15.53
CA TRP A 386 -8.22 -11.60 -15.78
C TRP A 386 -8.36 -10.42 -14.85
N SER A 387 -7.28 -10.10 -14.14
CA SER A 387 -7.14 -8.96 -13.25
C SER A 387 -6.00 -8.04 -13.72
N ARG A 388 -5.59 -7.09 -12.88
CA ARG A 388 -4.44 -6.21 -13.07
C ARG A 388 -3.77 -5.94 -11.71
N MET A 389 -2.53 -5.41 -11.72
CA MET A 389 -1.69 -5.28 -10.52
C MET A 389 -2.38 -4.53 -9.38
N ASP A 390 -2.94 -3.37 -9.65
CA ASP A 390 -3.62 -2.55 -8.63
C ASP A 390 -4.83 -3.26 -8.02
N TRP A 391 -5.61 -4.01 -8.82
CA TRP A 391 -6.73 -4.79 -8.29
C TRP A 391 -6.26 -5.98 -7.46
N MET A 392 -5.12 -6.57 -7.78
CA MET A 392 -4.52 -7.61 -6.95
C MET A 392 -4.05 -7.07 -5.59
N GLU A 393 -3.58 -5.81 -5.52
CA GLU A 393 -3.29 -5.15 -4.25
C GLU A 393 -4.58 -4.89 -3.43
N PHE A 394 -5.68 -4.50 -4.08
CA PHE A 394 -6.98 -4.41 -3.42
C PHE A 394 -7.45 -5.77 -2.88
N LYS A 395 -7.30 -6.86 -3.68
CA LYS A 395 -7.62 -8.22 -3.25
C LYS A 395 -6.85 -8.59 -1.98
N LYS A 396 -5.52 -8.45 -1.99
CA LYS A 396 -4.66 -8.71 -0.83
C LYS A 396 -5.06 -7.88 0.39
N TRP A 397 -5.43 -6.62 0.17
CA TRP A 397 -5.88 -5.74 1.24
C TRP A 397 -7.17 -6.25 1.89
N PHE A 398 -8.19 -6.64 1.10
CA PHE A 398 -9.44 -7.19 1.62
C PHE A 398 -9.21 -8.48 2.42
N GLU A 399 -8.43 -9.40 1.89
CA GLU A 399 -8.07 -10.66 2.54
C GLU A 399 -7.35 -10.44 3.86
N LYS A 400 -6.37 -9.53 3.90
CA LYS A 400 -5.66 -9.12 5.11
C LYS A 400 -6.60 -8.49 6.14
N MET A 401 -7.59 -7.71 5.72
CA MET A 401 -8.57 -7.11 6.63
C MET A 401 -9.52 -8.17 7.21
N MET A 402 -9.95 -9.14 6.42
CA MET A 402 -10.77 -10.26 6.91
C MET A 402 -10.02 -11.10 7.94
N ASP A 403 -8.72 -11.37 7.71
CA ASP A 403 -7.85 -12.06 8.68
C ASP A 403 -7.67 -11.23 9.96
N ARG A 404 -7.45 -9.93 9.83
CA ARG A 404 -7.24 -9.01 10.97
C ARG A 404 -8.48 -8.83 11.86
N TYR A 405 -9.67 -8.91 11.27
CA TYR A 405 -10.94 -8.69 11.94
C TYR A 405 -11.88 -9.91 11.84
N PRO A 406 -11.51 -11.06 12.41
CA PRO A 406 -12.26 -12.33 12.28
C PRO A 406 -13.67 -12.28 12.91
N GLY A 407 -13.96 -11.27 13.72
CA GLY A 407 -15.29 -11.02 14.27
C GLY A 407 -16.28 -10.38 13.28
N VAL A 408 -15.82 -9.99 12.09
CA VAL A 408 -16.65 -9.41 11.02
C VAL A 408 -16.94 -10.48 9.98
N LYS A 409 -18.20 -10.89 9.85
CA LYS A 409 -18.60 -11.80 8.77
C LYS A 409 -18.64 -11.03 7.44
N VAL A 410 -17.82 -11.42 6.49
CA VAL A 410 -17.82 -10.86 5.13
C VAL A 410 -18.47 -11.83 4.16
N ILE A 411 -19.53 -11.38 3.48
CA ILE A 411 -20.21 -12.11 2.43
C ILE A 411 -19.85 -11.47 1.09
N ASN A 412 -19.25 -12.25 0.21
CA ASN A 412 -19.03 -11.83 -1.18
C ASN A 412 -20.26 -12.24 -2.00
N ALA A 413 -21.13 -11.27 -2.27
CA ALA A 413 -22.32 -11.40 -3.11
C ALA A 413 -22.14 -10.70 -4.47
N THR A 414 -20.90 -10.54 -4.91
CA THR A 414 -20.53 -9.94 -6.20
C THR A 414 -21.06 -10.79 -7.37
N GLU A 415 -21.11 -12.11 -7.23
CA GLU A 415 -21.55 -13.04 -8.27
C GLU A 415 -20.75 -12.91 -9.57
N GLY A 416 -19.45 -12.61 -9.41
CA GLY A 416 -18.47 -12.45 -10.50
C GLY A 416 -17.10 -12.01 -9.98
N GLY A 417 -16.16 -11.79 -10.91
CA GLY A 417 -14.82 -11.31 -10.59
C GLY A 417 -13.90 -12.31 -9.89
N VAL A 418 -12.97 -11.82 -9.07
CA VAL A 418 -11.98 -12.66 -8.37
C VAL A 418 -12.57 -13.34 -7.13
N HIS A 419 -11.98 -14.49 -6.78
CA HIS A 419 -12.21 -15.08 -5.47
C HIS A 419 -11.50 -14.26 -4.39
N LEU A 420 -12.23 -13.94 -3.30
CA LEU A 420 -11.69 -13.30 -2.09
C LEU A 420 -11.62 -14.32 -0.96
N GLU A 421 -10.42 -14.71 -0.57
CA GLU A 421 -10.18 -15.63 0.53
C GLU A 421 -10.66 -15.01 1.87
N GLY A 422 -11.21 -15.85 2.74
CA GLY A 422 -11.79 -15.38 4.02
C GLY A 422 -13.23 -14.89 3.93
N SER A 423 -13.80 -14.69 2.73
CA SER A 423 -15.22 -14.38 2.54
C SER A 423 -16.09 -15.61 2.32
N THR A 424 -17.38 -15.51 2.72
CA THR A 424 -18.40 -16.50 2.33
C THR A 424 -19.06 -16.08 1.01
N ARG A 425 -19.29 -17.04 0.11
CA ARG A 425 -20.00 -16.79 -1.16
C ARG A 425 -21.50 -17.05 -0.98
N GLU A 426 -22.30 -16.03 -1.18
CA GLU A 426 -23.77 -16.11 -1.21
C GLU A 426 -24.28 -15.24 -2.36
N THR A 427 -25.44 -15.57 -2.96
CA THR A 427 -26.07 -14.67 -3.91
C THR A 427 -26.69 -13.48 -3.19
N LEU A 428 -26.80 -12.32 -3.84
CA LEU A 428 -27.45 -11.15 -3.22
C LEU A 428 -28.90 -11.45 -2.86
N LYS A 429 -29.57 -12.27 -3.65
CA LYS A 429 -30.92 -12.77 -3.35
C LYS A 429 -30.98 -13.52 -2.00
N GLN A 430 -30.07 -14.47 -1.77
CA GLN A 430 -29.98 -15.20 -0.50
C GLN A 430 -29.71 -14.24 0.67
N VAL A 431 -28.83 -13.28 0.47
CA VAL A 431 -28.56 -12.24 1.47
C VAL A 431 -29.82 -11.44 1.81
N CYS A 432 -30.56 -10.98 0.80
CA CYS A 432 -31.80 -10.21 1.00
C CYS A 432 -32.89 -11.01 1.69
N ASP A 433 -33.00 -12.33 1.41
CA ASP A 433 -33.95 -13.22 2.07
C ASP A 433 -33.61 -13.43 3.57
N ALA A 434 -32.33 -13.34 3.93
CA ALA A 434 -31.81 -13.54 5.28
C ALA A 434 -31.61 -12.24 6.08
N LEU A 435 -32.01 -11.07 5.55
CA LEU A 435 -31.88 -9.79 6.26
C LEU A 435 -32.78 -9.75 7.51
N PRO A 436 -32.33 -9.12 8.60
CA PRO A 436 -33.16 -8.94 9.82
C PRO A 436 -34.40 -8.12 9.51
N SER A 437 -35.45 -8.28 10.32
CA SER A 437 -36.65 -7.45 10.17
C SER A 437 -36.49 -6.03 10.71
N LYS A 438 -35.43 -5.80 11.49
CA LYS A 438 -35.11 -4.48 12.07
C LYS A 438 -34.66 -3.50 11.00
N LYS A 439 -35.29 -2.33 10.98
CA LYS A 439 -34.88 -1.22 10.12
C LYS A 439 -33.87 -0.32 10.82
N HIS A 440 -32.94 0.27 10.04
CA HIS A 440 -32.00 1.25 10.56
C HIS A 440 -32.57 2.68 10.53
N ALA A 441 -31.95 3.56 11.33
CA ALA A 441 -32.25 4.99 11.37
C ALA A 441 -30.95 5.80 11.16
N PHE A 442 -30.13 5.41 10.19
CA PHE A 442 -28.78 5.96 9.98
C PHE A 442 -28.84 7.47 9.71
N ARG A 443 -29.78 7.92 8.88
CA ARG A 443 -29.96 9.34 8.53
C ARG A 443 -30.15 10.21 9.77
N ASN A 444 -31.01 9.79 10.69
CA ASN A 444 -31.30 10.54 11.92
C ASN A 444 -30.04 10.72 12.80
N ARG A 445 -29.12 9.74 12.77
CA ARG A 445 -27.85 9.83 13.50
C ARG A 445 -26.91 10.86 12.87
N LEU A 446 -26.86 10.93 11.56
CA LEU A 446 -26.04 11.91 10.84
C LEU A 446 -26.51 13.33 11.10
N GLU A 447 -27.79 13.53 11.27
CA GLU A 447 -28.42 14.85 11.50
C GLU A 447 -28.46 15.24 12.99
N SER A 448 -28.07 14.35 13.90
CA SER A 448 -28.01 14.64 15.34
C SER A 448 -26.92 15.67 15.64
N ALA A 449 -27.26 16.73 16.38
CA ALA A 449 -26.32 17.77 16.79
C ALA A 449 -25.12 17.21 17.59
N ASP A 450 -25.34 16.17 18.40
CA ASP A 450 -24.30 15.54 19.21
C ASP A 450 -23.21 14.86 18.36
N ASN A 451 -23.52 14.53 17.11
CA ASN A 451 -22.58 13.90 16.17
C ASN A 451 -21.86 14.92 15.27
N GLN A 452 -22.31 16.16 15.21
CA GLN A 452 -21.65 17.23 14.44
C GLN A 452 -20.41 17.76 15.17
N ILE A 453 -19.44 18.31 14.43
CA ILE A 453 -18.36 19.11 15.01
C ILE A 453 -18.99 20.38 15.63
N HIS A 454 -18.70 20.60 16.90
CA HIS A 454 -19.21 21.79 17.57
C HIS A 454 -18.43 23.05 17.15
N PRO A 455 -19.04 24.24 17.14
CA PRO A 455 -18.38 25.48 16.69
C PRO A 455 -17.04 25.77 17.38
N GLU A 456 -16.92 25.46 18.68
CA GLU A 456 -15.67 25.62 19.42
C GLU A 456 -14.56 24.68 18.96
N GLU A 457 -14.91 23.48 18.56
CA GLU A 457 -13.96 22.50 18.01
C GLU A 457 -13.51 22.93 16.61
N GLY A 458 -14.43 23.41 15.77
CA GLY A 458 -14.13 23.98 14.46
C GLY A 458 -13.14 25.15 14.56
N MET A 459 -13.39 26.12 15.46
CA MET A 459 -12.47 27.21 15.68
C MET A 459 -11.08 26.76 16.12
N LYS A 460 -10.98 25.75 17.00
CA LYS A 460 -9.69 25.18 17.40
C LYS A 460 -8.98 24.47 16.24
N MET A 461 -9.70 23.78 15.35
CA MET A 461 -9.12 23.21 14.15
C MET A 461 -8.55 24.31 13.24
N GLU A 462 -9.29 25.38 13.02
CA GLU A 462 -8.86 26.52 12.19
C GLU A 462 -7.58 27.16 12.77
N GLU A 463 -7.49 27.36 14.07
CA GLU A 463 -6.29 27.83 14.76
C GLU A 463 -5.08 26.91 14.50
N GLN A 464 -5.27 25.59 14.58
CA GLN A 464 -4.20 24.63 14.32
C GLN A 464 -3.74 24.64 12.85
N MET A 465 -4.64 24.87 11.91
CA MET A 465 -4.30 25.02 10.51
C MET A 465 -3.42 26.26 10.27
N TYR A 466 -3.78 27.40 10.85
CA TYR A 466 -2.97 28.62 10.75
C TYR A 466 -1.57 28.43 11.36
N LEU A 467 -1.46 27.79 12.52
CA LEU A 467 -0.18 27.48 13.14
C LEU A 467 0.69 26.59 12.26
N SER A 468 0.10 25.58 11.60
CA SER A 468 0.82 24.71 10.67
C SER A 468 1.32 25.45 9.44
N LEU A 469 0.51 26.35 8.87
CA LEU A 469 0.91 27.16 7.73
C LEU A 469 2.04 28.16 8.09
N ILE A 470 2.03 28.73 9.29
CA ILE A 470 3.09 29.60 9.78
C ILE A 470 4.40 28.81 9.93
N HIS A 471 4.36 27.59 10.49
CA HIS A 471 5.55 26.73 10.61
C HIS A 471 6.13 26.29 9.25
N ILE A 472 5.29 26.12 8.23
CA ILE A 472 5.76 25.81 6.85
C ILE A 472 6.41 27.07 6.22
N SER A 473 5.94 28.27 6.55
CA SER A 473 6.47 29.52 6.01
C SER A 473 7.74 30.03 6.74
N GLU A 474 8.04 29.57 7.96
CA GLU A 474 9.17 30.02 8.79
C GLU A 474 10.34 29.03 8.98
N PRO A 475 10.49 27.90 8.29
CA PRO A 475 11.63 27.00 8.54
C PRO A 475 12.99 27.63 8.21
N THR A 476 13.01 28.73 7.47
CA THR A 476 14.23 29.37 6.98
C THR A 476 14.92 30.30 7.99
N ARG A 477 14.32 30.61 9.14
CA ARG A 477 14.96 31.50 10.13
C ARG A 477 15.80 30.80 11.20
N GLN A 478 15.53 29.54 11.51
CA GLN A 478 16.30 28.80 12.51
C GLN A 478 17.53 28.08 11.96
N GLU A 479 17.53 27.68 10.69
CA GLU A 479 18.72 27.08 10.05
C GLU A 479 19.77 28.11 9.59
N ALA A 480 19.44 29.38 9.55
CA ALA A 480 20.38 30.45 9.21
C ALA A 480 21.20 30.98 10.42
N ILE A 481 21.00 30.45 11.64
CA ILE A 481 21.67 30.89 12.89
C ILE A 481 22.46 29.75 13.55
N SER A 482 22.49 28.55 12.99
CA SER A 482 23.35 27.43 13.46
C SER A 482 24.48 27.14 12.42
#